data_8814d58b6528f4229656e65713688410
#
_entry.id   8814d58b6528f4229656e65713688410
#
_cell.length_a   1.000
_cell.length_b   1.000
_cell.length_c   1.000
_cell.angle_alpha   90.00
_cell.angle_beta   90.00
_cell.angle_gamma   90.00
#
_symmetry.space_group_name_H-M   'P 1'
#
loop_
_entity.id
_entity.type
_entity.pdbx_description
1 polymer ?
#
loop_
_entity_poly.entity_id
_entity_poly.type
_entity_poly.pdbx_seq_one_letter_code
_entity_poly.pdbx_strand_id
1 'polypeptide(L)'
;MSTYDLYIYDQTLTLTLNSGVNSNMPMYDKNIILYNGVDNKLKFVFRDNDRAIFDITNQNVYFNMIGTNNNETVINKLMTVTNALKGEAELEVTAQDVYNISECFYNYSVYIESTSTKEQKIAFTDRAGDFIGTAEVKSGGLPSARPTQTVDSFTQAGSYYYSQAMKGSSERNLTARNHTVAIYTTGFTGNVFIEGNLDDQASTNNNHWFALDVQGQGSNGIRFTSHTDVDPFFFESSVKWIRIKYEVTAGSVDKVLLRN
;
A
#
# COMPACT_ATOMS: atom_id res chain seq x y z
N MET A 1 2.48 40.66 -14.20
CA MET A 1 1.87 39.48 -13.60
C MET A 1 1.97 38.36 -14.63
N SER A 2 2.73 37.30 -14.36
CA SER A 2 2.84 36.16 -15.30
C SER A 2 1.60 35.30 -15.17
N THR A 3 0.96 35.02 -16.29
CA THR A 3 -0.16 34.05 -16.35
C THR A 3 0.41 32.72 -16.79
N TYR A 4 0.10 31.66 -16.03
CA TYR A 4 0.49 30.28 -16.37
C TYR A 4 -0.77 29.51 -16.71
N ASP A 5 -0.75 28.83 -17.87
CA ASP A 5 -1.81 27.92 -18.26
C ASP A 5 -1.58 26.57 -17.60
N LEU A 6 -2.56 26.07 -16.87
CA LEU A 6 -2.56 24.74 -16.25
C LEU A 6 -3.55 23.85 -16.99
N TYR A 7 -3.11 22.65 -17.36
CA TYR A 7 -3.91 21.67 -18.07
C TYR A 7 -4.24 20.50 -17.15
N ILE A 8 -5.54 20.14 -17.08
CA ILE A 8 -5.99 18.89 -16.49
C ILE A 8 -6.01 17.86 -17.61
N TYR A 9 -5.36 16.74 -17.36
CA TYR A 9 -5.18 15.74 -18.39
C TYR A 9 -5.49 14.35 -17.84
N ASP A 10 -6.35 13.63 -18.57
CA ASP A 10 -6.75 12.27 -18.23
C ASP A 10 -5.94 11.27 -19.06
N GLN A 11 -5.49 10.20 -18.41
CA GLN A 11 -4.76 9.14 -19.10
C GLN A 11 -5.76 8.12 -19.67
N THR A 12 -5.65 7.84 -20.97
CA THR A 12 -6.43 6.79 -21.63
C THR A 12 -5.50 5.69 -22.10
N LEU A 13 -5.76 4.46 -21.67
CA LEU A 13 -5.00 3.28 -22.04
C LEU A 13 -5.86 2.37 -22.91
N THR A 14 -5.26 1.87 -24.00
CA THR A 14 -5.89 0.85 -24.83
C THR A 14 -5.26 -0.49 -24.51
N LEU A 15 -6.09 -1.45 -24.10
CA LEU A 15 -5.69 -2.80 -23.76
C LEU A 15 -6.19 -3.76 -24.84
N THR A 16 -5.38 -4.75 -25.15
CA THR A 16 -5.74 -5.81 -26.10
C THR A 16 -5.95 -7.12 -25.35
N LEU A 17 -7.08 -7.77 -25.61
CA LEU A 17 -7.37 -9.11 -25.13
C LEU A 17 -6.97 -10.12 -26.20
N ASN A 18 -6.05 -11.00 -25.88
CA ASN A 18 -5.65 -12.06 -26.78
C ASN A 18 -6.63 -13.23 -26.67
N SER A 19 -7.35 -13.51 -27.75
CA SER A 19 -8.24 -14.68 -27.83
C SER A 19 -7.62 -15.82 -28.67
N GLY A 20 -6.38 -15.70 -29.12
CA GLY A 20 -5.72 -16.70 -29.97
C GLY A 20 -4.29 -16.31 -30.36
N VAL A 21 -3.59 -17.27 -30.91
CA VAL A 21 -2.16 -17.26 -31.23
C VAL A 21 -1.84 -16.33 -32.42
N ASN A 22 -1.76 -15.02 -32.22
CA ASN A 22 -1.15 -14.13 -33.20
C ASN A 22 -0.20 -13.16 -32.50
N SER A 23 1.07 -13.47 -32.59
CA SER A 23 2.19 -12.79 -31.92
C SER A 23 2.71 -11.52 -32.60
N ASN A 24 2.04 -10.98 -33.62
CA ASN A 24 2.58 -9.89 -34.44
C ASN A 24 1.85 -8.55 -34.28
N MET A 25 1.29 -8.28 -33.12
CA MET A 25 0.67 -6.97 -32.91
C MET A 25 1.69 -5.96 -32.38
N PRO A 26 1.83 -4.80 -33.04
CA PRO A 26 2.60 -3.69 -32.47
C PRO A 26 1.81 -3.15 -31.27
N MET A 27 2.23 -3.51 -30.08
CA MET A 27 1.73 -2.93 -28.84
C MET A 27 2.56 -1.71 -28.48
N TYR A 28 1.91 -0.65 -28.10
CA TYR A 28 2.57 0.57 -27.67
C TYR A 28 2.79 0.47 -26.15
N ASP A 29 4.05 0.60 -25.78
CA ASP A 29 4.47 0.73 -24.40
C ASP A 29 3.79 1.96 -23.78
N LYS A 30 2.85 1.72 -22.87
CA LYS A 30 2.17 2.80 -22.15
C LYS A 30 2.43 2.66 -20.67
N ASN A 31 3.34 3.48 -20.18
CA ASN A 31 3.53 3.64 -18.76
C ASN A 31 2.34 4.40 -18.15
N ILE A 32 1.83 3.87 -17.05
CA ILE A 32 0.86 4.57 -16.22
C ILE A 32 1.64 5.46 -15.26
N ILE A 33 1.20 6.70 -15.09
CA ILE A 33 1.72 7.59 -14.07
C ILE A 33 0.63 7.83 -13.03
N LEU A 34 0.94 7.50 -11.77
CA LEU A 34 0.10 7.77 -10.62
C LEU A 34 0.77 8.86 -9.78
N TYR A 35 0.02 9.89 -9.43
CA TYR A 35 0.52 10.96 -8.58
C TYR A 35 0.09 10.73 -7.14
N ASN A 36 1.07 10.74 -6.23
CA ASN A 36 0.84 10.63 -4.80
C ASN A 36 0.19 11.91 -4.26
N GLY A 37 -0.78 11.78 -3.36
CA GLY A 37 -1.47 12.89 -2.72
C GLY A 37 -2.70 13.43 -3.47
N VAL A 38 -3.03 12.86 -4.63
CA VAL A 38 -4.22 13.22 -5.42
C VAL A 38 -4.97 11.97 -5.88
N ASP A 39 -6.23 12.14 -6.24
CA ASP A 39 -7.00 11.09 -6.90
C ASP A 39 -6.59 10.99 -8.37
N ASN A 40 -6.28 9.78 -8.81
CA ASN A 40 -5.86 9.48 -10.17
C ASN A 40 -7.01 8.75 -10.88
N LYS A 41 -7.45 9.27 -12.03
CA LYS A 41 -8.44 8.63 -12.87
C LYS A 41 -7.81 8.13 -14.17
N LEU A 42 -8.01 6.86 -14.44
CA LEU A 42 -7.49 6.18 -15.62
C LEU A 42 -8.65 5.57 -16.39
N LYS A 43 -8.71 5.83 -17.69
CA LYS A 43 -9.67 5.21 -18.58
C LYS A 43 -9.01 4.10 -19.37
N PHE A 44 -9.64 2.93 -19.39
CA PHE A 44 -9.20 1.75 -20.14
C PHE A 44 -10.19 1.44 -21.25
N VAL A 45 -9.66 1.13 -22.43
CA VAL A 45 -10.44 0.73 -23.59
C VAL A 45 -9.98 -0.65 -24.02
N PHE A 46 -10.88 -1.62 -24.01
CA PHE A 46 -10.59 -3.00 -24.40
C PHE A 46 -10.85 -3.23 -25.87
N ARG A 47 -9.89 -3.87 -26.53
CA ARG A 47 -9.96 -4.23 -27.93
C ARG A 47 -9.56 -5.69 -28.10
N ASP A 48 -10.04 -6.30 -29.19
CA ASP A 48 -9.58 -7.62 -29.61
C ASP A 48 -8.27 -7.55 -30.44
N ASN A 49 -7.81 -8.69 -30.94
CA ASN A 49 -6.60 -8.81 -31.73
C ASN A 49 -6.67 -8.03 -33.07
N ASP A 50 -7.87 -7.84 -33.60
CA ASP A 50 -8.13 -7.10 -34.84
C ASP A 50 -8.33 -5.60 -34.59
N ARG A 51 -8.09 -5.16 -33.34
CA ARG A 51 -8.32 -3.79 -32.86
C ARG A 51 -9.80 -3.37 -32.87
N ALA A 52 -10.71 -4.30 -33.08
CA ALA A 52 -12.13 -4.04 -32.90
C ALA A 52 -12.47 -3.88 -31.42
N ILE A 53 -13.59 -3.26 -31.14
CA ILE A 53 -14.08 -3.07 -29.80
C ILE A 53 -14.38 -4.44 -29.18
N PHE A 54 -13.86 -4.69 -27.98
CA PHE A 54 -14.16 -5.88 -27.21
C PHE A 54 -15.29 -5.58 -26.21
N ASP A 55 -16.41 -6.31 -26.34
CA ASP A 55 -17.55 -6.19 -25.44
C ASP A 55 -17.23 -6.84 -24.08
N ILE A 56 -17.26 -6.04 -23.02
CA ILE A 56 -17.04 -6.48 -21.64
C ILE A 56 -18.33 -6.62 -20.83
N THR A 57 -19.48 -6.80 -21.51
CA THR A 57 -20.76 -7.07 -20.84
C THR A 57 -20.65 -8.33 -19.98
N ASN A 58 -21.18 -8.28 -18.77
CA ASN A 58 -21.07 -9.35 -17.76
C ASN A 58 -19.63 -9.75 -17.39
N GLN A 59 -18.69 -8.81 -17.49
CA GLN A 59 -17.33 -8.96 -17.04
C GLN A 59 -17.04 -8.01 -15.87
N ASN A 60 -16.32 -8.52 -14.87
CA ASN A 60 -15.66 -7.71 -13.87
C ASN A 60 -14.25 -7.39 -14.37
N VAL A 61 -13.84 -6.15 -14.25
CA VAL A 61 -12.50 -5.70 -14.69
C VAL A 61 -11.69 -5.35 -13.46
N TYR A 62 -10.52 -5.95 -13.35
CA TYR A 62 -9.61 -5.73 -12.21
C TYR A 62 -8.29 -5.14 -12.66
N PHE A 63 -7.81 -4.18 -11.90
CA PHE A 63 -6.46 -3.65 -11.99
C PHE A 63 -5.64 -4.20 -10.82
N ASN A 64 -4.47 -4.75 -11.13
CA ASN A 64 -3.54 -5.26 -10.14
C ASN A 64 -2.17 -4.62 -10.35
N MET A 65 -1.60 -4.04 -9.29
CA MET A 65 -0.26 -3.47 -9.27
C MET A 65 0.57 -4.16 -8.21
N ILE A 66 1.77 -4.59 -8.59
CA ILE A 66 2.69 -5.35 -7.75
C ILE A 66 4.06 -4.68 -7.67
N GLY A 67 4.74 -4.87 -6.56
CA GLY A 67 6.12 -4.42 -6.38
C GLY A 67 7.07 -5.18 -7.31
N THR A 68 8.01 -4.46 -7.95
CA THR A 68 8.98 -5.05 -8.89
C THR A 68 9.96 -6.02 -8.23
N ASN A 69 10.25 -5.84 -6.94
CA ASN A 69 11.29 -6.60 -6.24
C ASN A 69 10.76 -7.78 -5.44
N ASN A 70 9.53 -7.70 -4.93
CA ASN A 70 8.98 -8.68 -3.98
C ASN A 70 7.68 -9.33 -4.46
N ASN A 71 7.17 -8.95 -5.64
CA ASN A 71 5.87 -9.39 -6.17
C ASN A 71 4.69 -9.20 -5.17
N GLU A 72 4.85 -8.31 -4.20
CA GLU A 72 3.79 -8.01 -3.25
C GLU A 72 2.71 -7.18 -3.95
N THR A 73 1.45 -7.57 -3.79
CA THR A 73 0.32 -6.79 -4.31
C THR A 73 0.22 -5.47 -3.55
N VAL A 74 0.33 -4.37 -4.28
CA VAL A 74 0.28 -3.01 -3.75
C VAL A 74 -1.10 -2.40 -3.93
N ILE A 75 -1.70 -2.59 -5.11
CA ILE A 75 -3.08 -2.20 -5.42
C ILE A 75 -3.76 -3.37 -6.12
N ASN A 76 -4.95 -3.74 -5.66
CA ASN A 76 -5.86 -4.62 -6.39
C ASN A 76 -7.25 -3.99 -6.32
N LYS A 77 -7.76 -3.52 -7.47
CA LYS A 77 -9.02 -2.77 -7.52
C LYS A 77 -9.93 -3.24 -8.63
N LEU A 78 -11.22 -3.38 -8.30
CA LEU A 78 -12.28 -3.53 -9.28
C LEU A 78 -12.50 -2.17 -9.96
N MET A 79 -12.52 -2.17 -11.28
CA MET A 79 -12.82 -0.99 -12.08
C MET A 79 -14.33 -0.81 -12.28
N THR A 80 -14.76 0.41 -12.53
CA THR A 80 -16.11 0.73 -12.92
C THR A 80 -16.25 0.60 -14.43
N VAL A 81 -17.10 -0.31 -14.90
CA VAL A 81 -17.43 -0.43 -16.32
C VAL A 81 -18.35 0.74 -16.71
N THR A 82 -17.84 1.66 -17.52
CA THR A 82 -18.59 2.86 -17.95
C THR A 82 -19.40 2.63 -19.22
N ASN A 83 -18.88 1.80 -20.14
CA ASN A 83 -19.61 1.40 -21.33
C ASN A 83 -19.17 0.01 -21.80
N ALA A 84 -19.96 -1.01 -21.39
CA ALA A 84 -19.61 -2.40 -21.66
C ALA A 84 -19.52 -2.73 -23.16
N LEU A 85 -20.47 -2.24 -23.95
CA LEU A 85 -20.52 -2.48 -25.40
C LEU A 85 -19.35 -1.82 -26.16
N LYS A 86 -18.78 -0.75 -25.60
CA LYS A 86 -17.59 -0.10 -26.16
C LYS A 86 -16.28 -0.56 -25.53
N GLY A 87 -16.37 -1.52 -24.60
CA GLY A 87 -15.21 -2.01 -23.88
C GLY A 87 -14.55 -0.95 -23.00
N GLU A 88 -15.30 -0.04 -22.40
CA GLU A 88 -14.76 1.08 -21.62
C GLU A 88 -14.94 0.82 -20.12
N ALA A 89 -13.85 0.95 -19.37
CA ALA A 89 -13.83 0.92 -17.91
C ALA A 89 -12.96 2.02 -17.33
N GLU A 90 -13.31 2.49 -16.16
CA GLU A 90 -12.57 3.50 -15.40
C GLU A 90 -12.01 2.93 -14.10
N LEU A 91 -10.76 3.26 -13.82
CA LEU A 91 -10.10 3.02 -12.56
C LEU A 91 -9.95 4.36 -11.84
N GLU A 92 -10.48 4.43 -10.63
CA GLU A 92 -10.21 5.53 -9.71
C GLU A 92 -9.26 5.03 -8.63
N VAL A 93 -8.02 5.53 -8.67
CA VAL A 93 -7.01 5.30 -7.64
C VAL A 93 -6.98 6.54 -6.76
N THR A 94 -7.58 6.45 -5.58
CA THR A 94 -7.68 7.58 -4.66
C THR A 94 -6.34 7.96 -4.07
N ALA A 95 -6.20 9.19 -3.57
CA ALA A 95 -5.03 9.62 -2.82
C ALA A 95 -4.69 8.66 -1.67
N GLN A 96 -5.69 8.02 -1.07
CA GLN A 96 -5.50 7.07 0.01
C GLN A 96 -4.92 5.72 -0.48
N ASP A 97 -5.25 5.27 -1.69
CA ASP A 97 -4.70 4.03 -2.24
C ASP A 97 -3.19 4.14 -2.51
N VAL A 98 -2.73 5.30 -3.00
CA VAL A 98 -1.29 5.56 -3.29
C VAL A 98 -0.51 6.10 -2.10
N TYR A 99 -1.17 6.38 -1.02
CA TYR A 99 -0.66 7.07 0.14
C TYR A 99 0.55 6.40 0.84
N ASN A 100 0.57 5.06 0.91
CA ASN A 100 1.65 4.26 1.48
C ASN A 100 2.56 3.65 0.42
N ILE A 101 2.40 4.06 -0.83
CA ILE A 101 3.17 3.52 -1.94
C ILE A 101 4.40 4.40 -2.14
N SER A 102 5.57 3.78 -2.18
CA SER A 102 6.83 4.49 -2.43
C SER A 102 6.88 5.04 -3.85
N GLU A 103 7.55 6.17 -4.02
CA GLU A 103 7.79 6.77 -5.34
C GLU A 103 8.80 5.93 -6.10
N CYS A 104 8.33 4.99 -6.91
CA CYS A 104 9.16 4.15 -7.76
C CYS A 104 8.34 3.52 -8.89
N PHE A 105 8.96 2.62 -9.63
CA PHE A 105 8.32 1.83 -10.67
C PHE A 105 7.71 0.56 -10.10
N TYR A 106 6.51 0.24 -10.58
CA TYR A 106 5.73 -0.94 -10.27
C TYR A 106 5.33 -1.67 -11.54
N ASN A 107 5.06 -2.95 -11.41
CA ASN A 107 4.46 -3.71 -12.48
C ASN A 107 2.93 -3.69 -12.32
N TYR A 108 2.19 -3.56 -13.41
CA TYR A 108 0.74 -3.69 -13.35
C TYR A 108 0.23 -4.69 -14.39
N SER A 109 -0.90 -5.27 -14.10
CA SER A 109 -1.67 -6.11 -15.00
C SER A 109 -3.16 -5.75 -14.90
N VAL A 110 -3.89 -5.97 -15.99
CA VAL A 110 -5.34 -5.83 -16.00
C VAL A 110 -5.94 -7.15 -16.45
N TYR A 111 -6.95 -7.63 -15.75
CA TYR A 111 -7.66 -8.84 -16.11
C TYR A 111 -9.16 -8.65 -16.02
N ILE A 112 -9.86 -9.42 -16.81
CA ILE A 112 -11.33 -9.51 -16.79
C ILE A 112 -11.73 -10.87 -16.23
N GLU A 113 -12.84 -10.90 -15.50
CA GLU A 113 -13.43 -12.10 -14.93
C GLU A 113 -14.89 -12.17 -15.34
N SER A 114 -15.30 -13.29 -15.95
CA SER A 114 -16.70 -13.51 -16.25
C SER A 114 -17.54 -13.62 -14.98
N THR A 115 -18.64 -12.86 -14.88
CA THR A 115 -19.51 -12.90 -13.71
C THR A 115 -20.19 -14.24 -13.53
N SER A 116 -20.42 -15.00 -14.62
CA SER A 116 -21.11 -16.29 -14.63
C SER A 116 -20.18 -17.48 -14.45
N THR A 117 -19.10 -17.56 -15.25
CA THR A 117 -18.20 -18.72 -15.28
C THR A 117 -16.98 -18.60 -14.37
N LYS A 118 -16.71 -17.38 -13.87
CA LYS A 118 -15.49 -17.04 -13.12
C LYS A 118 -14.18 -17.27 -13.92
N GLU A 119 -14.30 -17.44 -15.23
CA GLU A 119 -13.15 -17.50 -16.12
C GLU A 119 -12.43 -16.16 -16.14
N GLN A 120 -11.12 -16.19 -15.95
CA GLN A 120 -10.27 -15.00 -15.96
C GLN A 120 -9.43 -14.94 -17.24
N LYS A 121 -9.37 -13.74 -17.83
CA LYS A 121 -8.55 -13.45 -19.01
C LYS A 121 -7.70 -12.22 -18.74
N ILE A 122 -6.41 -12.30 -19.07
CA ILE A 122 -5.49 -11.17 -18.91
C ILE A 122 -5.52 -10.30 -20.16
N ALA A 123 -5.53 -9.00 -19.96
CA ALA A 123 -5.37 -8.01 -21.01
C ALA A 123 -3.88 -7.67 -21.17
N PHE A 124 -3.42 -7.63 -22.41
CA PHE A 124 -2.03 -7.31 -22.74
C PHE A 124 -1.84 -5.81 -22.83
N THR A 125 -0.77 -5.34 -22.22
CA THR A 125 -0.38 -3.92 -22.24
C THR A 125 0.95 -3.68 -22.90
N ASP A 126 1.77 -4.72 -23.13
CA ASP A 126 3.16 -4.63 -23.47
C ASP A 126 3.46 -5.10 -24.90
N ARG A 127 4.59 -4.63 -25.36
CA ARG A 127 5.27 -4.79 -26.64
C ARG A 127 5.79 -6.22 -26.87
N ALA A 128 6.19 -6.91 -25.84
CA ALA A 128 6.80 -8.25 -25.91
C ALA A 128 5.79 -9.39 -25.81
N GLY A 129 4.49 -9.07 -25.68
CA GLY A 129 3.46 -10.04 -25.35
C GLY A 129 3.47 -10.40 -23.87
N ASP A 130 4.17 -9.62 -23.05
CA ASP A 130 4.12 -9.73 -21.62
C ASP A 130 2.82 -9.14 -21.10
N PHE A 131 2.26 -9.79 -20.06
CA PHE A 131 1.02 -9.36 -19.41
C PHE A 131 1.23 -8.21 -18.44
N ILE A 132 2.44 -7.67 -18.39
CA ILE A 132 2.91 -6.75 -17.37
C ILE A 132 3.22 -5.42 -18.03
N GLY A 133 2.53 -4.38 -17.60
CA GLY A 133 2.86 -2.99 -17.93
C GLY A 133 3.61 -2.34 -16.76
N THR A 134 4.19 -1.18 -17.02
CA THR A 134 4.90 -0.40 -16.00
C THR A 134 4.02 0.74 -15.51
N ALA A 135 3.91 0.87 -14.18
CA ALA A 135 3.31 2.01 -13.51
C ALA A 135 4.37 2.76 -12.71
N GLU A 136 4.43 4.07 -12.85
CA GLU A 136 5.33 4.94 -12.10
C GLU A 136 4.52 5.75 -11.09
N VAL A 137 4.88 5.65 -9.81
CA VAL A 137 4.31 6.50 -8.76
C VAL A 137 5.23 7.70 -8.57
N LYS A 138 4.70 8.90 -8.77
CA LYS A 138 5.41 10.17 -8.63
C LYS A 138 4.84 11.02 -7.50
N SER A 139 5.69 11.90 -6.96
CA SER A 139 5.20 12.97 -6.08
C SER A 139 4.25 13.88 -6.85
N GLY A 140 3.06 14.08 -6.30
CA GLY A 140 2.07 15.01 -6.83
C GLY A 140 2.35 16.48 -6.47
N GLY A 141 3.45 16.77 -5.76
CA GLY A 141 3.73 18.10 -5.22
C GLY A 141 2.80 18.52 -4.07
N LEU A 142 1.86 17.66 -3.71
CA LEU A 142 0.99 17.84 -2.56
C LEU A 142 1.52 17.01 -1.38
N PRO A 143 1.48 17.54 -0.15
CA PRO A 143 1.85 16.77 1.01
C PRO A 143 0.84 15.61 1.17
N SER A 144 1.29 14.40 0.91
CA SER A 144 0.52 13.22 1.29
C SER A 144 0.63 13.05 2.80
N ALA A 145 -0.49 13.22 3.51
CA ALA A 145 -0.53 12.87 4.92
C ALA A 145 -0.50 11.34 5.03
N ARG A 146 0.42 10.74 5.78
CA ARG A 146 0.47 9.28 5.98
C ARG A 146 -0.64 8.85 6.93
N PRO A 147 -1.31 7.69 6.73
CA PRO A 147 -2.23 7.17 7.71
C PRO A 147 -1.50 6.84 9.00
N THR A 148 -2.19 7.06 10.08
CA THR A 148 -1.80 6.51 11.36
C THR A 148 -2.11 5.01 11.35
N GLN A 149 -1.11 4.20 11.64
CA GLN A 149 -1.30 2.77 11.84
C GLN A 149 -1.87 2.55 13.23
N THR A 150 -2.93 1.77 13.34
CA THR A 150 -3.63 1.49 14.61
C THR A 150 -3.48 0.03 14.97
N VAL A 151 -3.16 -0.23 16.23
CA VAL A 151 -3.18 -1.56 16.84
C VAL A 151 -4.03 -1.50 18.09
N ASP A 152 -5.05 -2.35 18.14
CA ASP A 152 -5.99 -2.52 19.26
C ASP A 152 -6.13 -3.98 19.69
N SER A 153 -5.39 -4.87 19.06
CA SER A 153 -5.37 -6.29 19.39
C SER A 153 -3.95 -6.76 19.66
N PHE A 154 -3.80 -7.55 20.74
CA PHE A 154 -2.53 -8.04 21.21
C PHE A 154 -2.61 -9.54 21.49
N THR A 155 -1.58 -10.27 21.09
CA THR A 155 -1.47 -11.71 21.32
C THR A 155 -0.54 -11.98 22.50
N GLN A 156 -1.01 -12.73 23.48
CA GLN A 156 -0.19 -13.11 24.62
C GLN A 156 0.77 -14.27 24.25
N ALA A 157 2.04 -14.11 24.59
CA ALA A 157 3.03 -15.17 24.51
C ALA A 157 3.96 -15.09 25.75
N GLY A 158 3.82 -16.05 26.64
CA GLY A 158 4.47 -16.05 27.96
C GLY A 158 3.98 -14.90 28.83
N SER A 159 4.89 -14.11 29.37
CA SER A 159 4.60 -12.95 30.23
C SER A 159 4.31 -11.69 29.44
N TYR A 160 4.44 -11.71 28.11
CA TYR A 160 4.33 -10.52 27.27
C TYR A 160 3.14 -10.60 26.33
N TYR A 161 2.65 -9.42 25.98
CA TYR A 161 1.69 -9.19 24.91
C TYR A 161 2.37 -8.53 23.72
N TYR A 162 2.02 -8.97 22.52
CA TYR A 162 2.62 -8.50 21.29
C TYR A 162 1.55 -8.01 20.32
N SER A 163 1.80 -6.86 19.70
CA SER A 163 0.98 -6.38 18.59
C SER A 163 1.32 -7.14 17.30
N GLN A 164 0.44 -7.02 16.31
CA GLN A 164 0.85 -7.25 14.93
C GLN A 164 1.99 -6.29 14.53
N ALA A 165 2.81 -6.70 13.53
CA ALA A 165 3.85 -5.86 12.98
C ALA A 165 3.26 -4.71 12.16
N MET A 166 3.79 -3.52 12.39
CA MET A 166 3.50 -2.30 11.65
C MET A 166 4.67 -1.94 10.75
N LYS A 167 4.41 -1.29 9.62
CA LYS A 167 5.49 -0.82 8.74
C LYS A 167 6.25 0.33 9.39
N GLY A 168 7.58 0.20 9.41
CA GLY A 168 8.51 1.27 9.78
C GLY A 168 8.82 2.20 8.60
N SER A 169 9.95 2.91 8.66
CA SER A 169 10.36 3.93 7.67
C SER A 169 11.56 3.54 6.81
N SER A 170 11.98 2.27 6.82
CA SER A 170 13.22 1.82 6.15
C SER A 170 13.20 1.94 4.63
N GLU A 171 12.03 1.97 4.01
CA GLU A 171 11.86 2.04 2.55
C GLU A 171 12.05 3.44 1.98
N ARG A 172 12.30 4.43 2.83
CA ARG A 172 12.49 5.82 2.42
C ARG A 172 13.92 6.25 2.66
N ASN A 173 14.64 6.55 1.59
CA ASN A 173 15.92 7.26 1.63
C ASN A 173 15.75 8.73 2.10
N LEU A 174 14.77 9.02 2.92
CA LEU A 174 14.48 10.35 3.41
C LEU A 174 15.04 10.55 4.81
N THR A 175 15.47 11.76 5.07
CA THR A 175 16.06 12.22 6.33
C THR A 175 15.09 12.23 7.52
N ALA A 176 13.79 12.07 7.30
CA ALA A 176 12.80 12.01 8.37
C ALA A 176 12.61 10.55 8.83
N ARG A 177 13.32 10.16 9.86
CA ARG A 177 13.23 8.86 10.55
C ARG A 177 12.39 8.96 11.83
N ASN A 178 11.64 10.05 11.98
CA ASN A 178 10.88 10.34 13.17
C ASN A 178 9.57 9.57 13.21
N HIS A 179 9.36 8.87 14.29
CA HIS A 179 8.11 8.17 14.58
C HIS A 179 7.44 8.80 15.78
N THR A 180 6.10 8.86 15.74
CA THR A 180 5.27 9.24 16.87
C THR A 180 4.39 8.06 17.23
N VAL A 181 4.43 7.64 18.49
CA VAL A 181 3.56 6.60 19.05
C VAL A 181 2.69 7.22 20.12
N ALA A 182 1.37 7.01 20.04
CA ALA A 182 0.45 7.33 21.12
C ALA A 182 -0.09 6.05 21.75
N ILE A 183 0.11 5.88 23.05
CA ILE A 183 -0.27 4.69 23.81
C ILE A 183 -1.48 5.06 24.68
N TYR A 184 -2.60 4.38 24.45
CA TYR A 184 -3.84 4.53 25.21
C TYR A 184 -3.95 3.44 26.25
N THR A 185 -4.17 3.81 27.50
CA THR A 185 -4.20 2.87 28.63
C THR A 185 -5.37 3.12 29.57
N THR A 186 -5.81 2.07 30.26
CA THR A 186 -6.80 2.14 31.34
C THR A 186 -6.29 1.41 32.58
N GLY A 187 -5.96 2.19 33.64
CA GLY A 187 -5.44 1.67 34.90
C GLY A 187 -4.14 0.87 34.77
N PHE A 188 -3.39 1.10 33.69
CA PHE A 188 -2.25 0.26 33.31
C PHE A 188 -1.07 0.44 34.23
N THR A 189 -0.55 -0.68 34.72
CA THR A 189 0.72 -0.79 35.44
C THR A 189 1.56 -1.85 34.75
N GLY A 190 2.74 -1.48 34.28
CA GLY A 190 3.61 -2.38 33.54
C GLY A 190 4.67 -1.63 32.73
N ASN A 191 5.33 -2.35 31.83
CA ASN A 191 6.31 -1.78 30.92
C ASN A 191 5.88 -2.00 29.47
N VAL A 192 6.04 -0.98 28.64
CA VAL A 192 5.79 -1.04 27.18
C VAL A 192 7.11 -0.87 26.46
N PHE A 193 7.38 -1.77 25.52
CA PHE A 193 8.57 -1.76 24.68
C PHE A 193 8.15 -1.51 23.22
N ILE A 194 8.85 -0.67 22.53
CA ILE A 194 8.75 -0.52 21.08
C ILE A 194 9.90 -1.30 20.48
N GLU A 195 9.57 -2.34 19.71
CA GLU A 195 10.56 -3.22 19.10
C GLU A 195 10.63 -3.02 17.60
N GLY A 196 11.84 -3.06 17.05
CA GLY A 196 12.15 -2.99 15.65
C GLY A 196 12.63 -4.32 15.08
N ASN A 197 12.44 -4.50 13.74
CA ASN A 197 12.95 -5.63 12.99
C ASN A 197 13.39 -5.16 11.61
N LEU A 198 14.47 -5.78 11.08
CA LEU A 198 15.09 -5.44 9.79
C LEU A 198 14.87 -6.51 8.71
N ASP A 199 14.23 -7.63 9.05
CA ASP A 199 13.95 -8.71 8.10
C ASP A 199 13.06 -8.22 6.95
N ASP A 200 13.20 -8.82 5.78
CA ASP A 200 12.37 -8.49 4.60
C ASP A 200 10.89 -8.74 4.82
N GLN A 201 10.56 -9.75 5.60
CA GLN A 201 9.21 -10.04 6.08
C GLN A 201 9.14 -9.86 7.59
N ALA A 202 7.99 -9.43 8.10
CA ALA A 202 7.79 -9.34 9.54
C ALA A 202 8.02 -10.71 10.20
N SER A 203 9.06 -10.80 11.03
CA SER A 203 9.44 -12.08 11.62
C SER A 203 8.43 -12.54 12.67
N THR A 204 8.07 -13.82 12.62
CA THR A 204 7.31 -14.50 13.68
C THR A 204 8.21 -14.95 14.84
N ASN A 205 9.54 -14.94 14.65
CA ASN A 205 10.51 -15.28 15.67
C ASN A 205 10.79 -14.06 16.56
N ASN A 206 10.49 -14.17 17.86
CA ASN A 206 10.69 -13.08 18.81
C ASN A 206 12.18 -12.67 18.96
N ASN A 207 13.13 -13.54 18.67
CA ASN A 207 14.54 -13.25 18.77
C ASN A 207 15.07 -12.34 17.64
N HIS A 208 14.28 -12.11 16.58
CA HIS A 208 14.64 -11.20 15.49
C HIS A 208 14.21 -9.75 15.78
N TRP A 209 13.57 -9.51 16.91
CA TRP A 209 13.12 -8.21 17.34
C TRP A 209 14.04 -7.64 18.42
N PHE A 210 14.35 -6.37 18.30
CA PHE A 210 15.18 -5.64 19.27
C PHE A 210 14.47 -4.39 19.75
N ALA A 211 14.68 -4.04 21.01
CA ALA A 211 14.10 -2.83 21.59
C ALA A 211 14.68 -1.58 20.95
N LEU A 212 13.83 -0.63 20.60
CA LEU A 212 14.19 0.70 20.12
C LEU A 212 14.30 1.65 21.32
N ASP A 213 15.27 2.57 21.26
CA ASP A 213 15.37 3.63 22.26
C ASP A 213 14.30 4.68 22.01
N VAL A 214 13.45 4.88 22.98
CA VAL A 214 12.36 5.86 22.94
C VAL A 214 12.65 6.97 23.93
N GLN A 215 12.93 8.16 23.46
CA GLN A 215 13.20 9.35 24.28
C GLN A 215 14.28 9.15 25.36
N GLY A 216 15.31 8.36 25.07
CA GLY A 216 16.37 8.08 26.02
C GLY A 216 16.00 7.11 27.16
N GLN A 217 14.88 6.38 27.06
CA GLN A 217 14.52 5.33 28.01
C GLN A 217 15.40 4.07 27.86
N GLY A 218 16.17 4.00 26.78
CA GLY A 218 17.00 2.84 26.46
C GLY A 218 16.16 1.58 26.17
N SER A 219 16.79 0.41 26.38
CA SER A 219 16.12 -0.89 26.18
C SER A 219 15.18 -1.29 27.31
N ASN A 220 15.05 -0.49 28.37
CA ASN A 220 14.25 -0.82 29.56
C ASN A 220 12.75 -0.64 29.38
N GLY A 221 12.35 -0.03 28.24
CA GLY A 221 10.95 0.24 27.95
C GLY A 221 10.39 1.44 28.72
N ILE A 222 9.13 1.77 28.40
CA ILE A 222 8.39 2.88 28.99
C ILE A 222 7.59 2.32 30.18
N ARG A 223 7.84 2.83 31.36
CA ARG A 223 7.17 2.36 32.59
C ARG A 223 5.93 3.19 32.88
N PHE A 224 4.84 2.49 33.16
CA PHE A 224 3.55 3.06 33.59
C PHE A 224 3.17 2.57 34.98
N THR A 225 2.49 3.41 35.76
CA THR A 225 1.99 3.09 37.09
C THR A 225 0.57 3.64 37.26
N SER A 226 -0.45 2.75 37.33
CA SER A 226 -1.88 3.11 37.43
C SER A 226 -2.32 4.19 36.43
N HIS A 227 -1.81 4.11 35.21
CA HIS A 227 -1.99 5.11 34.19
C HIS A 227 -3.31 4.92 33.43
N THR A 228 -4.08 5.99 33.29
CA THR A 228 -5.33 6.03 32.52
C THR A 228 -5.36 7.32 31.72
N ASP A 229 -4.77 7.31 30.54
CA ASP A 229 -4.74 8.43 29.61
C ASP A 229 -4.06 7.99 28.30
N VAL A 230 -3.75 8.97 27.44
CA VAL A 230 -2.96 8.81 26.23
C VAL A 230 -1.64 9.56 26.34
N ASP A 231 -0.55 8.83 26.19
CA ASP A 231 0.79 9.43 26.16
C ASP A 231 1.44 9.33 24.79
N PRO A 232 1.90 10.45 24.21
CA PRO A 232 2.67 10.45 22.98
C PRO A 232 4.17 10.29 23.28
N PHE A 233 4.83 9.42 22.49
CA PHE A 233 6.27 9.22 22.52
C PHE A 233 6.87 9.42 21.13
N PHE A 234 8.11 9.90 21.10
CA PHE A 234 8.84 10.17 19.87
C PHE A 234 10.13 9.36 19.85
N PHE A 235 10.47 8.80 18.70
CA PHE A 235 11.75 8.11 18.51
C PHE A 235 12.19 8.16 17.06
N GLU A 236 13.48 7.98 16.84
CA GLU A 236 14.08 7.91 15.52
C GLU A 236 14.52 6.48 15.22
N SER A 237 14.13 5.96 14.08
CA SER A 237 14.58 4.66 13.60
C SER A 237 14.47 4.52 12.10
N SER A 238 15.24 3.58 11.52
CA SER A 238 15.17 3.18 10.11
C SER A 238 14.84 1.69 9.96
N VAL A 239 14.09 1.15 10.91
CA VAL A 239 13.67 -0.26 10.88
C VAL A 239 12.56 -0.48 9.86
N LYS A 240 12.50 -1.70 9.32
CA LYS A 240 11.48 -2.09 8.35
C LYS A 240 10.13 -2.36 9.02
N TRP A 241 10.17 -2.99 10.18
CA TRP A 241 8.98 -3.32 10.94
C TRP A 241 9.09 -2.81 12.37
N ILE A 242 7.96 -2.42 12.94
CA ILE A 242 7.81 -1.98 14.32
C ILE A 242 6.69 -2.79 14.93
N ARG A 243 6.85 -3.23 16.18
CA ARG A 243 5.77 -3.79 16.97
C ARG A 243 5.80 -3.26 18.39
N ILE A 244 4.69 -3.37 19.05
CA ILE A 244 4.56 -3.07 20.48
C ILE A 244 4.60 -4.38 21.25
N LYS A 245 5.42 -4.39 22.30
CA LYS A 245 5.47 -5.47 23.27
C LYS A 245 5.23 -4.87 24.65
N TYR A 246 4.44 -5.50 25.49
CA TYR A 246 4.28 -5.03 26.84
C TYR A 246 4.10 -6.18 27.84
N GLU A 247 4.47 -5.91 29.09
CA GLU A 247 4.14 -6.73 30.25
C GLU A 247 3.17 -5.95 31.13
N VAL A 248 2.18 -6.64 31.70
CA VAL A 248 1.12 -6.04 32.50
C VAL A 248 1.09 -6.63 33.89
N THR A 249 1.01 -5.75 34.89
CA THR A 249 0.75 -6.13 36.26
C THR A 249 -0.71 -5.82 36.64
N ALA A 250 -1.28 -4.73 36.09
CA ALA A 250 -2.68 -4.34 36.27
C ALA A 250 -3.14 -3.47 35.10
N GLY A 251 -4.46 -3.43 34.84
CA GLY A 251 -5.08 -2.62 33.81
C GLY A 251 -4.85 -3.16 32.41
N SER A 252 -4.95 -2.30 31.39
CA SER A 252 -4.83 -2.65 29.97
C SER A 252 -4.12 -1.58 29.14
N VAL A 253 -3.49 -2.02 28.04
CA VAL A 253 -3.18 -1.18 26.89
C VAL A 253 -4.33 -1.36 25.92
N ASP A 254 -5.08 -0.29 25.66
CA ASP A 254 -6.34 -0.37 24.91
C ASP A 254 -6.08 -0.28 23.40
N LYS A 255 -5.22 0.63 22.98
CA LYS A 255 -4.77 0.75 21.60
C LYS A 255 -3.46 1.53 21.51
N VAL A 256 -2.75 1.34 20.42
CA VAL A 256 -1.55 2.10 20.08
C VAL A 256 -1.68 2.65 18.68
N LEU A 257 -1.36 3.92 18.51
CA LEU A 257 -1.29 4.60 17.23
C LEU A 257 0.17 4.88 16.88
N LEU A 258 0.58 4.48 15.68
CA LEU A 258 1.92 4.76 15.14
C LEU A 258 1.81 5.64 13.90
N ARG A 259 2.57 6.73 13.87
CA ARG A 259 2.73 7.59 12.71
C ARG A 259 4.23 7.72 12.37
N ASN A 260 4.53 7.51 11.07
CA ASN A 260 5.88 7.58 10.51
C ASN A 260 6.10 8.91 9.78
#